data_336b6414d66d9ac011ebe42d78ee6154
#
_entry.id   336b6414d66d9ac011ebe42d78ee6154
#
_cell.length_a   1.000
_cell.length_b   1.000
_cell.length_c   1.000
_cell.angle_alpha   90.00
_cell.angle_beta   90.00
_cell.angle_gamma   90.00
#
_symmetry.space_group_name_H-M   'P 1'
#
loop_
_entity.id
_entity.type
_entity.pdbx_description
1 polymer ?
#
loop_
_entity_poly.entity_id
_entity_poly.type
_entity_poly.pdbx_seq_one_letter_code
_entity_poly.pdbx_strand_id
1 'polypeptide(L)'
;MLVLIPDHTRTIPLAFLFRELVRILADTRKLDFMVALGTHPPLTTAELNRLVGISAEERTGSYGHIGLLNHSWDSADALQQIGTLSQDEIRAIAGAAWHETLGGDVPVRINRQVFNYDHILILGPTFPHEVAGFSGGAKYLFPGISGPEMINVSHWLGALVGVVGTIGIARTPTRAMIEAAAARLTVPVTLAALVVVATNDDPAGLAHIAIGDLNDAWEAAAAVSSQRHITWCDKPYQRILSCAPPMYDELWTAGKAMYKLEPALAEGGELIIYAPHLSEVSLVHGRYIYEIGYHVLPYFLHDWDRFKHVPLGVLAHSTHVRGGGRMVDGQEQPNATVKLATRLGPAECARLNLGYVDPASIDPAEWADRADEGVLYVPKAGEMLYRVR
;
A
#
# COMPACT_ATOMS: atom_id res chain seq x y z
N MET A 1 -10.30 -21.00 -12.92
CA MET A 1 -10.03 -19.56 -12.78
C MET A 1 -9.60 -19.26 -11.36
N LEU A 2 -8.56 -18.47 -11.17
CA LEU A 2 -8.15 -17.92 -9.89
C LEU A 2 -8.53 -16.43 -9.84
N VAL A 3 -9.24 -16.00 -8.78
CA VAL A 3 -9.57 -14.59 -8.56
C VAL A 3 -8.63 -14.03 -7.50
N LEU A 4 -7.85 -13.01 -7.84
CA LEU A 4 -7.03 -12.28 -6.88
C LEU A 4 -7.85 -11.15 -6.27
N ILE A 5 -7.94 -11.13 -4.95
CA ILE A 5 -8.73 -10.17 -4.18
C ILE A 5 -7.84 -9.41 -3.16
N PRO A 6 -8.24 -8.20 -2.73
CA PRO A 6 -7.54 -7.49 -1.67
C PRO A 6 -7.79 -8.10 -0.30
N ASP A 7 -6.98 -7.70 0.67
CA ASP A 7 -7.20 -7.94 2.09
C ASP A 7 -8.21 -6.95 2.71
N HIS A 8 -8.45 -7.09 4.03
CA HIS A 8 -9.38 -6.26 4.80
C HIS A 8 -8.99 -4.77 4.92
N THR A 9 -7.75 -4.42 4.56
CA THR A 9 -7.27 -3.02 4.62
C THR A 9 -7.73 -2.17 3.41
N ARG A 10 -8.58 -2.73 2.56
CA ARG A 10 -9.12 -2.06 1.37
C ARG A 10 -10.64 -2.05 1.39
N THR A 11 -11.20 -0.88 1.12
CA THR A 11 -12.66 -0.69 1.03
C THR A 11 -13.14 -1.07 -0.37
N ILE A 12 -13.90 -2.16 -0.48
CA ILE A 12 -14.65 -2.57 -1.68
C ILE A 12 -15.90 -3.37 -1.25
N PRO A 13 -16.94 -3.47 -2.07
CA PRO A 13 -18.11 -4.31 -1.82
C PRO A 13 -17.81 -5.79 -2.09
N LEU A 14 -16.75 -6.33 -1.44
CA LEU A 14 -16.21 -7.65 -1.77
C LEU A 14 -17.21 -8.77 -1.52
N ALA A 15 -17.98 -8.71 -0.44
CA ALA A 15 -18.99 -9.71 -0.13
C ALA A 15 -20.06 -9.86 -1.24
N PHE A 16 -20.51 -8.75 -1.80
CA PHE A 16 -21.42 -8.73 -2.94
C PHE A 16 -20.75 -9.29 -4.20
N LEU A 17 -19.55 -8.78 -4.53
CA LEU A 17 -18.81 -9.20 -5.73
C LEU A 17 -18.42 -10.69 -5.68
N PHE A 18 -18.04 -11.21 -4.51
CA PHE A 18 -17.77 -12.63 -4.32
C PHE A 18 -18.99 -13.49 -4.66
N ARG A 19 -20.17 -13.17 -4.09
CA ARG A 19 -21.41 -13.93 -4.32
C ARG A 19 -21.81 -13.89 -5.80
N GLU A 20 -21.72 -12.75 -6.46
CA GLU A 20 -22.03 -12.60 -7.87
C GLU A 20 -21.05 -13.37 -8.77
N LEU A 21 -19.75 -13.31 -8.50
CA LEU A 21 -18.76 -14.08 -9.26
C LEU A 21 -18.98 -15.60 -9.12
N VAL A 22 -19.26 -16.07 -7.90
CA VAL A 22 -19.59 -17.49 -7.67
C VAL A 22 -20.86 -17.87 -8.42
N ARG A 23 -21.92 -17.07 -8.32
CA ARG A 23 -23.18 -17.32 -9.02
C ARG A 23 -23.02 -17.43 -10.54
N ILE A 24 -22.13 -16.59 -11.13
CA ILE A 24 -21.96 -16.52 -12.59
C ILE A 24 -20.97 -17.58 -13.10
N LEU A 25 -19.94 -17.93 -12.33
CA LEU A 25 -18.77 -18.63 -12.85
C LEU A 25 -18.57 -20.04 -12.27
N ALA A 26 -19.08 -20.34 -11.05
CA ALA A 26 -18.74 -21.59 -10.37
C ALA A 26 -19.31 -22.84 -11.02
N ASP A 27 -20.47 -22.74 -11.69
CA ASP A 27 -21.11 -23.90 -12.34
C ASP A 27 -20.36 -24.36 -13.61
N THR A 28 -19.53 -23.47 -14.18
CA THR A 28 -18.89 -23.73 -15.48
C THR A 28 -17.39 -23.98 -15.38
N ARG A 29 -16.78 -23.76 -14.19
CA ARG A 29 -15.33 -23.88 -14.00
C ARG A 29 -14.94 -23.99 -12.54
N LYS A 30 -13.75 -24.56 -12.27
CA LYS A 30 -13.12 -24.43 -10.96
C LYS A 30 -12.85 -22.93 -10.70
N LEU A 31 -13.37 -22.43 -9.60
CA LEU A 31 -13.26 -21.03 -9.18
C LEU A 31 -12.71 -20.97 -7.76
N ASP A 32 -11.55 -20.37 -7.59
CA ASP A 32 -10.94 -20.14 -6.27
C ASP A 32 -10.52 -18.68 -6.13
N PHE A 33 -10.40 -18.21 -4.90
CA PHE A 33 -10.01 -16.84 -4.56
C PHE A 33 -8.73 -16.86 -3.75
N MET A 34 -7.79 -15.97 -4.07
CA MET A 34 -6.55 -15.78 -3.33
C MET A 34 -6.41 -14.32 -2.88
N VAL A 35 -6.13 -14.14 -1.60
CA VAL A 35 -5.85 -12.80 -1.06
C VAL A 35 -4.42 -12.40 -1.42
N ALA A 36 -4.28 -11.25 -2.09
CA ALA A 36 -3.00 -10.66 -2.46
C ALA A 36 -2.41 -9.89 -1.27
N LEU A 37 -1.81 -10.62 -0.33
CA LEU A 37 -1.37 -10.10 0.97
C LEU A 37 -0.10 -9.24 0.91
N GLY A 38 0.73 -9.40 -0.14
CA GLY A 38 2.08 -8.85 -0.07
C GLY A 38 2.81 -9.43 1.13
N THR A 39 3.22 -8.58 2.10
CA THR A 39 3.86 -9.01 3.35
C THR A 39 2.91 -9.08 4.56
N HIS A 40 1.62 -8.84 4.37
CA HIS A 40 0.66 -8.93 5.48
C HIS A 40 0.53 -10.37 5.97
N PRO A 41 0.22 -10.58 7.28
CA PRO A 41 0.01 -11.90 7.84
C PRO A 41 -1.09 -12.67 7.11
N PRO A 42 -0.99 -14.01 7.02
CA PRO A 42 -2.06 -14.83 6.47
C PRO A 42 -3.32 -14.76 7.33
N LEU A 43 -4.47 -14.67 6.68
CA LEU A 43 -5.77 -14.64 7.33
C LEU A 43 -6.18 -16.04 7.79
N THR A 44 -6.75 -16.14 8.96
CA THR A 44 -7.40 -17.37 9.45
C THR A 44 -8.64 -17.71 8.61
N THR A 45 -9.14 -18.94 8.71
CA THR A 45 -10.39 -19.33 8.04
C THR A 45 -11.56 -18.42 8.39
N ALA A 46 -11.67 -18.02 9.65
CA ALA A 46 -12.72 -17.11 10.10
C ALA A 46 -12.60 -15.72 9.49
N GLU A 47 -11.38 -15.21 9.34
CA GLU A 47 -11.10 -13.92 8.70
C GLU A 47 -11.33 -13.97 7.19
N LEU A 48 -10.93 -15.05 6.51
CA LEU A 48 -11.24 -15.27 5.09
C LEU A 48 -12.75 -15.28 4.85
N ASN A 49 -13.50 -16.01 5.68
CA ASN A 49 -14.96 -16.03 5.59
C ASN A 49 -15.57 -14.64 5.79
N ARG A 50 -15.10 -13.90 6.79
CA ARG A 50 -15.54 -12.52 7.06
C ARG A 50 -15.20 -11.59 5.91
N LEU A 51 -14.01 -11.74 5.32
CA LEU A 51 -13.54 -10.94 4.20
C LEU A 51 -14.48 -11.06 2.98
N VAL A 52 -14.92 -12.28 2.65
CA VAL A 52 -15.85 -12.52 1.53
C VAL A 52 -17.33 -12.52 1.97
N GLY A 53 -17.62 -12.22 3.22
CA GLY A 53 -18.98 -12.02 3.76
C GLY A 53 -19.82 -13.30 3.82
N ILE A 54 -19.22 -14.45 4.18
CA ILE A 54 -19.92 -15.71 4.36
C ILE A 54 -19.85 -16.21 5.80
N SER A 55 -20.86 -16.98 6.22
CA SER A 55 -20.85 -17.66 7.51
C SER A 55 -20.03 -18.97 7.47
N ALA A 56 -19.74 -19.53 8.65
CA ALA A 56 -19.08 -20.84 8.74
C ALA A 56 -19.94 -21.97 8.15
N GLU A 57 -21.27 -21.86 8.25
CA GLU A 57 -22.23 -22.80 7.66
C GLU A 57 -22.23 -22.69 6.13
N GLU A 58 -22.31 -21.48 5.59
CA GLU A 58 -22.21 -21.24 4.15
C GLU A 58 -20.86 -21.72 3.60
N ARG A 59 -19.76 -21.58 4.37
CA ARG A 59 -18.43 -22.07 4.00
C ARG A 59 -18.36 -23.58 3.84
N THR A 60 -19.03 -24.33 4.68
CA THR A 60 -19.09 -25.80 4.61
C THR A 60 -20.18 -26.31 3.68
N GLY A 61 -21.23 -25.54 3.44
CA GLY A 61 -22.35 -25.83 2.57
C GLY A 61 -22.19 -25.24 1.17
N SER A 62 -22.88 -24.16 0.91
CA SER A 62 -23.01 -23.55 -0.44
C SER A 62 -21.68 -23.17 -1.09
N TYR A 63 -20.67 -22.79 -0.31
CA TYR A 63 -19.35 -22.37 -0.80
C TYR A 63 -18.24 -23.38 -0.47
N GLY A 64 -18.59 -24.63 -0.08
CA GLY A 64 -17.62 -25.68 0.28
C GLY A 64 -16.67 -26.06 -0.86
N HIS A 65 -17.10 -25.89 -2.09
CA HIS A 65 -16.34 -26.17 -3.30
C HIS A 65 -15.45 -25.01 -3.78
N ILE A 66 -15.55 -23.83 -3.17
CA ILE A 66 -14.75 -22.63 -3.52
C ILE A 66 -13.51 -22.58 -2.64
N GLY A 67 -12.31 -22.55 -3.22
CA GLY A 67 -11.07 -22.33 -2.47
C GLY A 67 -10.93 -20.86 -2.04
N LEU A 68 -10.61 -20.64 -0.75
CA LEU A 68 -10.18 -19.35 -0.22
C LEU A 68 -8.73 -19.49 0.24
N LEU A 69 -7.80 -18.82 -0.43
CA LEU A 69 -6.36 -19.03 -0.31
C LEU A 69 -5.66 -17.77 0.20
N ASN A 70 -4.62 -17.97 0.99
CA ASN A 70 -3.66 -16.93 1.33
C ASN A 70 -2.43 -17.00 0.41
N HIS A 71 -1.85 -15.85 0.12
CA HIS A 71 -0.49 -15.80 -0.40
C HIS A 71 0.53 -15.99 0.73
N SER A 72 1.65 -16.66 0.44
CA SER A 72 2.79 -16.85 1.36
C SER A 72 4.05 -16.34 0.67
N TRP A 73 4.40 -15.09 0.95
CA TRP A 73 5.50 -14.37 0.27
C TRP A 73 6.89 -14.85 0.68
N ASP A 74 7.03 -15.40 1.88
CA ASP A 74 8.28 -15.85 2.53
C ASP A 74 8.54 -17.35 2.40
N SER A 75 7.62 -18.10 1.80
CA SER A 75 7.75 -19.55 1.57
C SER A 75 8.32 -19.84 0.18
N ALA A 76 9.56 -20.33 0.14
CA ALA A 76 10.20 -20.70 -1.13
C ALA A 76 9.40 -21.76 -1.90
N ASP A 77 8.73 -22.69 -1.20
CA ASP A 77 7.90 -23.74 -1.80
C ASP A 77 6.59 -23.21 -2.39
N ALA A 78 6.11 -22.06 -1.91
CA ALA A 78 4.92 -21.42 -2.44
C ALA A 78 5.21 -20.59 -3.70
N LEU A 79 6.47 -20.35 -4.02
CA LEU A 79 6.88 -19.46 -5.10
C LEU A 79 7.47 -20.23 -6.29
N GLN A 80 7.31 -19.67 -7.49
CA GLN A 80 7.95 -20.11 -8.73
C GLN A 80 8.59 -18.92 -9.42
N GLN A 81 9.84 -19.09 -9.85
CA GLN A 81 10.52 -18.10 -10.67
C GLN A 81 10.02 -18.18 -12.11
N ILE A 82 9.65 -17.04 -12.69
CA ILE A 82 9.14 -16.91 -14.07
C ILE A 82 10.03 -16.05 -14.96
N GLY A 83 11.12 -15.54 -14.42
CA GLY A 83 12.10 -14.72 -15.14
C GLY A 83 13.02 -13.99 -14.19
N THR A 84 13.74 -13.03 -14.75
CA THR A 84 14.65 -12.14 -14.03
C THR A 84 14.57 -10.75 -14.63
N LEU A 85 14.53 -9.72 -13.81
CA LEU A 85 14.81 -8.34 -14.21
C LEU A 85 16.32 -8.14 -14.10
N SER A 86 17.02 -7.91 -15.20
CA SER A 86 18.45 -7.65 -15.15
C SER A 86 18.75 -6.27 -14.55
N GLN A 87 19.95 -6.09 -14.02
CA GLN A 87 20.41 -4.80 -13.49
C GLN A 87 20.29 -3.68 -14.55
N ASP A 88 20.61 -3.98 -15.81
CA ASP A 88 20.52 -3.01 -16.89
C ASP A 88 19.06 -2.64 -17.19
N GLU A 89 18.14 -3.61 -17.15
CA GLU A 89 16.71 -3.38 -17.30
C GLU A 89 16.16 -2.53 -16.14
N ILE A 90 16.55 -2.85 -14.90
CA ILE A 90 16.18 -2.06 -13.72
C ILE A 90 16.72 -0.63 -13.83
N ARG A 91 17.97 -0.46 -14.28
CA ARG A 91 18.58 0.85 -14.49
C ARG A 91 17.84 1.66 -15.55
N ALA A 92 17.48 1.03 -16.66
CA ALA A 92 16.72 1.68 -17.72
C ALA A 92 15.32 2.12 -17.25
N ILE A 93 14.63 1.28 -16.47
CA ILE A 93 13.31 1.57 -15.89
C ILE A 93 13.39 2.67 -14.84
N ALA A 94 14.38 2.61 -13.93
CA ALA A 94 14.54 3.59 -12.85
C ALA A 94 14.94 4.98 -13.38
N GLY A 95 15.67 5.04 -14.50
CA GLY A 95 16.09 6.30 -15.11
C GLY A 95 16.88 7.18 -14.12
N ALA A 96 16.45 8.41 -13.93
CA ALA A 96 17.08 9.35 -13.00
C ALA A 96 17.00 8.93 -11.51
N ALA A 97 16.08 8.03 -11.16
CA ALA A 97 15.97 7.49 -9.81
C ALA A 97 16.86 6.26 -9.56
N TRP A 98 17.65 5.84 -10.58
CA TRP A 98 18.53 4.70 -10.39
C TRP A 98 19.59 5.00 -9.33
N HIS A 99 19.79 4.06 -8.44
CA HIS A 99 20.83 4.09 -7.42
C HIS A 99 21.43 2.67 -7.26
N GLU A 100 22.73 2.58 -6.97
CA GLU A 100 23.43 1.28 -6.80
C GLU A 100 22.81 0.39 -5.72
N THR A 101 22.13 0.96 -4.74
CA THR A 101 21.42 0.24 -3.67
C THR A 101 20.23 -0.59 -4.15
N LEU A 102 19.76 -0.41 -5.40
CA LEU A 102 18.78 -1.30 -6.03
C LEU A 102 19.34 -2.70 -6.29
N GLY A 103 20.69 -2.84 -6.25
CA GLY A 103 21.36 -4.11 -6.39
C GLY A 103 21.53 -4.58 -7.83
N GLY A 104 21.70 -5.89 -7.97
CA GLY A 104 21.93 -6.57 -9.25
C GLY A 104 20.62 -7.08 -9.89
N ASP A 105 20.74 -8.23 -10.54
CA ASP A 105 19.60 -8.94 -11.13
C ASP A 105 18.58 -9.36 -10.08
N VAL A 106 17.29 -9.17 -10.38
CA VAL A 106 16.19 -9.48 -9.48
C VAL A 106 15.35 -10.64 -10.03
N PRO A 107 15.32 -11.80 -9.34
CA PRO A 107 14.44 -12.89 -9.70
C PRO A 107 12.97 -12.47 -9.61
N VAL A 108 12.21 -12.74 -10.67
CA VAL A 108 10.77 -12.53 -10.70
C VAL A 108 10.09 -13.82 -10.25
N ARG A 109 9.67 -13.86 -8.97
CA ARG A 109 8.99 -15.01 -8.37
C ARG A 109 7.55 -14.67 -8.06
N ILE A 110 6.63 -15.59 -8.35
CA ILE A 110 5.20 -15.45 -8.13
C ILE A 110 4.65 -16.69 -7.43
N ASN A 111 3.52 -16.56 -6.75
CA ASN A 111 2.84 -17.70 -6.14
C ASN A 111 2.55 -18.79 -7.18
N ARG A 112 3.10 -20.00 -6.95
CA ARG A 112 3.00 -21.11 -7.91
C ARG A 112 1.58 -21.59 -8.18
N GLN A 113 0.64 -21.31 -7.27
CA GLN A 113 -0.75 -21.72 -7.44
C GLN A 113 -1.39 -21.10 -8.70
N VAL A 114 -0.88 -19.97 -9.21
CA VAL A 114 -1.40 -19.35 -10.44
C VAL A 114 -1.34 -20.29 -11.64
N PHE A 115 -0.36 -21.23 -11.68
CA PHE A 115 -0.18 -22.18 -12.77
C PHE A 115 -1.13 -23.39 -12.72
N ASN A 116 -1.93 -23.51 -11.66
CA ASN A 116 -3.00 -24.52 -11.56
C ASN A 116 -4.31 -24.05 -12.21
N TYR A 117 -4.31 -22.87 -12.84
CA TYR A 117 -5.49 -22.27 -13.45
C TYR A 117 -5.18 -21.77 -14.86
N ASP A 118 -6.17 -21.86 -15.74
CA ASP A 118 -6.08 -21.40 -17.12
C ASP A 118 -6.23 -19.88 -17.25
N HIS A 119 -6.70 -19.20 -16.19
CA HIS A 119 -6.99 -17.78 -16.21
C HIS A 119 -6.96 -17.16 -14.82
N ILE A 120 -6.47 -15.94 -14.73
CA ILE A 120 -6.48 -15.11 -13.51
C ILE A 120 -7.44 -13.94 -13.73
N LEU A 121 -8.35 -13.73 -12.80
CA LEU A 121 -9.14 -12.51 -12.69
C LEU A 121 -8.61 -11.68 -11.51
N ILE A 122 -8.16 -10.47 -11.76
CA ILE A 122 -7.83 -9.54 -10.68
C ILE A 122 -9.07 -8.69 -10.38
N LEU A 123 -9.49 -8.68 -9.12
CA LEU A 123 -10.61 -7.89 -8.62
C LEU A 123 -10.12 -6.98 -7.50
N GLY A 124 -10.06 -5.68 -7.74
CA GLY A 124 -9.60 -4.79 -6.68
C GLY A 124 -9.60 -3.32 -7.00
N PRO A 125 -9.48 -2.47 -5.94
CA PRO A 125 -9.61 -1.04 -6.06
C PRO A 125 -8.32 -0.38 -6.56
N THR A 126 -8.54 0.77 -7.21
CA THR A 126 -7.47 1.66 -7.67
C THR A 126 -7.53 2.96 -6.86
N PHE A 127 -6.51 3.17 -6.01
CA PHE A 127 -6.31 4.37 -5.19
C PHE A 127 -4.93 4.97 -5.44
N PRO A 128 -4.70 6.28 -5.21
CA PRO A 128 -3.34 6.82 -5.13
C PRO A 128 -2.47 6.00 -4.18
N HIS A 129 -1.20 5.74 -4.54
CA HIS A 129 -0.32 4.84 -3.82
C HIS A 129 1.12 5.35 -3.77
N GLU A 130 1.74 5.37 -2.60
CA GLU A 130 3.05 5.97 -2.30
C GLU A 130 4.22 5.32 -3.06
N VAL A 131 4.12 4.02 -3.37
CA VAL A 131 5.18 3.28 -4.06
C VAL A 131 4.96 3.23 -5.57
N ALA A 132 3.74 2.97 -6.03
CA ALA A 132 3.44 2.65 -7.43
C ALA A 132 2.61 3.73 -8.14
N GLY A 133 2.40 4.89 -7.53
CA GLY A 133 1.55 5.97 -8.03
C GLY A 133 0.06 5.74 -7.80
N PHE A 134 -0.47 4.64 -8.32
CA PHE A 134 -1.79 4.10 -8.01
C PHE A 134 -1.70 2.60 -7.68
N SER A 135 -2.59 2.12 -6.82
CA SER A 135 -2.78 0.69 -6.54
C SER A 135 -3.53 -0.01 -7.68
N GLY A 136 -3.81 -1.29 -7.51
CA GLY A 136 -4.56 -2.07 -8.50
C GLY A 136 -3.72 -2.54 -9.68
N GLY A 137 -4.36 -3.20 -10.64
CA GLY A 137 -3.71 -3.72 -11.83
C GLY A 137 -2.63 -4.75 -11.53
N ALA A 138 -1.52 -4.69 -12.26
CA ALA A 138 -0.37 -5.58 -12.11
C ALA A 138 0.21 -5.62 -10.69
N LYS A 139 -0.12 -4.63 -9.83
CA LYS A 139 0.29 -4.62 -8.43
C LYS A 139 -0.28 -5.79 -7.61
N TYR A 140 -1.39 -6.40 -8.04
CA TYR A 140 -1.90 -7.63 -7.45
C TYR A 140 -1.00 -8.84 -7.70
N LEU A 141 -0.28 -8.85 -8.83
CA LEU A 141 0.73 -9.85 -9.16
C LEU A 141 2.05 -9.51 -8.44
N PHE A 142 2.54 -8.30 -8.64
CA PHE A 142 3.82 -7.79 -8.12
C PHE A 142 3.63 -6.43 -7.45
N PRO A 143 3.79 -6.33 -6.11
CA PRO A 143 4.23 -7.35 -5.16
C PRO A 143 3.11 -8.22 -4.53
N GLY A 144 1.85 -8.09 -4.89
CA GLY A 144 0.69 -8.65 -4.18
C GLY A 144 0.76 -10.17 -3.90
N ILE A 145 1.22 -10.97 -4.87
CA ILE A 145 1.44 -12.42 -4.73
C ILE A 145 2.85 -12.83 -5.16
N SER A 146 3.84 -11.93 -5.01
CA SER A 146 5.24 -12.20 -5.38
C SER A 146 6.12 -12.59 -4.21
N GLY A 147 7.35 -12.97 -4.52
CA GLY A 147 8.41 -13.20 -3.53
C GLY A 147 9.03 -11.91 -3.01
N PRO A 148 9.89 -12.04 -1.98
CA PRO A 148 10.48 -10.91 -1.27
C PRO A 148 11.36 -10.02 -2.17
N GLU A 149 11.95 -10.56 -3.24
CA GLU A 149 12.83 -9.82 -4.13
C GLU A 149 12.08 -8.66 -4.81
N MET A 150 10.93 -8.96 -5.43
CA MET A 150 10.09 -7.97 -6.08
C MET A 150 9.47 -6.99 -5.09
N ILE A 151 9.10 -7.47 -3.90
CA ILE A 151 8.59 -6.62 -2.81
C ILE A 151 9.67 -5.59 -2.45
N ASN A 152 10.87 -6.05 -2.16
CA ASN A 152 11.97 -5.20 -1.71
C ASN A 152 12.38 -4.17 -2.78
N VAL A 153 12.68 -4.62 -4.00
CA VAL A 153 13.19 -3.72 -5.04
C VAL A 153 12.15 -2.68 -5.48
N SER A 154 10.88 -3.08 -5.59
CA SER A 154 9.82 -2.14 -6.00
C SER A 154 9.55 -1.07 -4.94
N HIS A 155 9.54 -1.43 -3.66
CA HIS A 155 9.37 -0.46 -2.57
C HIS A 155 10.56 0.49 -2.46
N TRP A 156 11.79 -0.04 -2.60
CA TRP A 156 12.99 0.78 -2.55
C TRP A 156 13.09 1.75 -3.73
N LEU A 157 12.74 1.29 -4.94
CA LEU A 157 12.64 2.21 -6.08
C LEU A 157 11.62 3.33 -5.83
N GLY A 158 10.47 3.00 -5.23
CA GLY A 158 9.49 4.01 -4.81
C GLY A 158 10.05 5.02 -3.81
N ALA A 159 10.87 4.56 -2.85
CA ALA A 159 11.54 5.43 -1.90
C ALA A 159 12.60 6.34 -2.57
N LEU A 160 13.36 5.82 -3.53
CA LEU A 160 14.35 6.59 -4.30
C LEU A 160 13.69 7.68 -5.17
N VAL A 161 12.50 7.43 -5.71
CA VAL A 161 11.69 8.45 -6.42
C VAL A 161 11.10 9.45 -5.43
N GLY A 162 10.76 9.01 -4.23
CA GLY A 162 10.08 9.79 -3.20
C GLY A 162 8.56 9.83 -3.33
N VAL A 163 7.87 10.00 -2.20
CA VAL A 163 6.41 9.99 -2.13
C VAL A 163 5.77 11.06 -3.01
N VAL A 164 6.25 12.30 -2.89
CA VAL A 164 5.69 13.45 -3.63
C VAL A 164 5.82 13.27 -5.15
N GLY A 165 6.92 12.62 -5.61
CA GLY A 165 7.17 12.30 -7.02
C GLY A 165 6.41 11.06 -7.53
N THR A 166 5.74 10.33 -6.63
CA THR A 166 5.12 9.05 -6.95
C THR A 166 3.60 9.07 -6.77
N ILE A 167 3.13 9.45 -5.59
CA ILE A 167 1.74 9.23 -5.18
C ILE A 167 0.75 10.02 -6.06
N GLY A 168 -0.23 9.31 -6.62
CA GLY A 168 -1.22 9.92 -7.51
C GLY A 168 -0.71 10.21 -8.94
N ILE A 169 0.48 9.69 -9.29
CA ILE A 169 1.04 9.76 -10.65
C ILE A 169 0.91 8.37 -11.30
N ALA A 170 0.25 8.28 -12.45
CA ALA A 170 -0.02 7.00 -13.08
C ALA A 170 1.27 6.34 -13.63
N ARG A 171 2.10 7.10 -14.31
CA ARG A 171 3.35 6.62 -14.92
C ARG A 171 4.53 6.91 -14.00
N THR A 172 4.98 5.89 -13.27
CA THR A 172 6.14 5.96 -12.36
C THR A 172 7.16 4.87 -12.71
N PRO A 173 8.44 5.03 -12.37
CA PRO A 173 9.43 3.97 -12.54
C PRO A 173 9.03 2.66 -11.85
N THR A 174 8.46 2.74 -10.64
CA THR A 174 8.00 1.54 -9.93
C THR A 174 6.84 0.85 -10.66
N ARG A 175 5.90 1.61 -11.24
CA ARG A 175 4.82 1.04 -12.05
C ARG A 175 5.40 0.32 -13.27
N ALA A 176 6.33 0.91 -13.98
CA ALA A 176 7.00 0.30 -15.13
C ALA A 176 7.74 -1.00 -14.74
N MET A 177 8.39 -1.03 -13.58
CA MET A 177 9.04 -2.25 -13.05
C MET A 177 8.01 -3.37 -12.75
N ILE A 178 6.89 -3.03 -12.14
CA ILE A 178 5.80 -3.97 -11.85
C ILE A 178 5.23 -4.55 -13.16
N GLU A 179 5.01 -3.72 -14.17
CA GLU A 179 4.50 -4.13 -15.48
C GLU A 179 5.52 -5.00 -16.23
N ALA A 180 6.81 -4.66 -16.17
CA ALA A 180 7.87 -5.48 -16.74
C ALA A 180 7.93 -6.87 -16.08
N ALA A 181 7.74 -6.97 -14.76
CA ALA A 181 7.63 -8.25 -14.08
C ALA A 181 6.36 -9.03 -14.51
N ALA A 182 5.22 -8.35 -14.59
CA ALA A 182 3.94 -8.96 -14.99
C ALA A 182 3.96 -9.49 -16.44
N ALA A 183 4.69 -8.85 -17.34
CA ALA A 183 4.85 -9.30 -18.71
C ALA A 183 5.54 -10.67 -18.86
N ARG A 184 6.18 -11.17 -17.81
CA ARG A 184 6.79 -12.52 -17.77
C ARG A 184 5.79 -13.62 -17.42
N LEU A 185 4.59 -13.26 -16.95
CA LEU A 185 3.56 -14.23 -16.64
C LEU A 185 2.88 -14.74 -17.93
N THR A 186 2.79 -16.05 -18.07
CA THR A 186 2.20 -16.70 -19.26
C THR A 186 0.72 -17.03 -19.11
N VAL A 187 0.21 -17.06 -17.87
CA VAL A 187 -1.22 -17.29 -17.59
C VAL A 187 -2.00 -16.03 -17.98
N PRO A 188 -3.06 -16.14 -18.78
CA PRO A 188 -3.89 -14.99 -19.17
C PRO A 188 -4.51 -14.29 -17.95
N VAL A 189 -4.51 -12.96 -17.98
CA VAL A 189 -5.03 -12.12 -16.90
C VAL A 189 -6.10 -11.17 -17.43
N THR A 190 -7.22 -11.12 -16.74
CA THR A 190 -8.23 -10.06 -16.88
C THR A 190 -8.27 -9.24 -15.60
N LEU A 191 -8.41 -7.93 -15.74
CA LEU A 191 -8.56 -7.02 -14.62
C LEU A 191 -10.01 -6.51 -14.54
N ALA A 192 -10.60 -6.60 -13.35
CA ALA A 192 -11.77 -5.82 -12.94
C ALA A 192 -11.29 -4.76 -11.94
N ALA A 193 -10.93 -3.60 -12.46
CA ALA A 193 -10.46 -2.46 -11.68
C ALA A 193 -11.64 -1.66 -11.15
N LEU A 194 -11.67 -1.43 -9.84
CA LEU A 194 -12.74 -0.73 -9.15
C LEU A 194 -12.27 0.66 -8.71
N VAL A 195 -13.15 1.65 -8.79
CA VAL A 195 -12.99 2.93 -8.12
C VAL A 195 -14.12 3.06 -7.10
N VAL A 196 -13.74 3.10 -5.83
CA VAL A 196 -14.69 3.13 -4.70
C VAL A 196 -14.57 4.46 -3.99
N VAL A 197 -15.69 5.15 -3.84
CA VAL A 197 -15.79 6.41 -3.09
C VAL A 197 -16.71 6.16 -1.92
N ALA A 198 -16.14 5.94 -0.74
CA ALA A 198 -16.91 5.74 0.48
C ALA A 198 -17.62 7.03 0.87
N THR A 199 -18.93 6.91 1.17
CA THR A 199 -19.75 7.97 1.77
C THR A 199 -20.30 7.50 3.10
N ASN A 200 -20.93 8.39 3.87
CA ASN A 200 -21.59 8.01 5.12
C ASN A 200 -22.75 7.02 4.89
N ASP A 201 -23.46 7.17 3.76
CA ASP A 201 -24.63 6.35 3.42
C ASP A 201 -24.24 5.09 2.65
N ASP A 202 -23.08 5.09 1.97
CA ASP A 202 -22.53 3.96 1.22
C ASP A 202 -21.02 3.83 1.48
N PRO A 203 -20.64 3.11 2.54
CA PRO A 203 -19.22 2.95 2.92
C PRO A 203 -18.35 2.23 1.87
N ALA A 204 -18.97 1.52 0.94
CA ALA A 204 -18.30 0.80 -0.14
C ALA A 204 -18.83 1.20 -1.53
N GLY A 205 -19.25 2.46 -1.67
CA GLY A 205 -19.84 3.01 -2.87
C GLY A 205 -18.99 2.83 -4.11
N LEU A 206 -19.48 2.05 -5.08
CA LEU A 206 -18.79 1.75 -6.33
C LEU A 206 -19.02 2.86 -7.34
N ALA A 207 -18.02 3.71 -7.55
CA ALA A 207 -18.10 4.85 -8.47
C ALA A 207 -17.77 4.46 -9.93
N HIS A 208 -16.93 3.44 -10.14
CA HIS A 208 -16.53 3.02 -11.49
C HIS A 208 -16.01 1.59 -11.48
N ILE A 209 -16.23 0.87 -12.59
CA ILE A 209 -15.63 -0.43 -12.89
C ILE A 209 -15.06 -0.37 -14.31
N ALA A 210 -13.79 -0.75 -14.48
CA ALA A 210 -13.21 -1.01 -15.77
C ALA A 210 -12.81 -2.49 -15.86
N ILE A 211 -13.24 -3.21 -16.89
CA ILE A 211 -12.96 -4.63 -17.08
C ILE A 211 -12.29 -4.82 -18.42
N GLY A 212 -11.17 -5.54 -18.46
CA GLY A 212 -10.46 -5.83 -19.70
C GLY A 212 -9.02 -6.23 -19.50
N ASP A 213 -8.18 -5.87 -20.46
CA ASP A 213 -6.73 -6.02 -20.38
C ASP A 213 -6.16 -5.35 -19.14
N LEU A 214 -5.07 -5.92 -18.61
CA LEU A 214 -4.45 -5.52 -17.35
C LEU A 214 -4.09 -4.03 -17.31
N ASN A 215 -3.52 -3.51 -18.39
CA ASN A 215 -3.07 -2.13 -18.45
C ASN A 215 -4.21 -1.16 -18.81
N ASP A 216 -5.00 -1.48 -19.83
CA ASP A 216 -6.08 -0.61 -20.31
C ASP A 216 -7.15 -0.39 -19.23
N ALA A 217 -7.59 -1.47 -18.57
CA ALA A 217 -8.56 -1.37 -17.49
C ALA A 217 -8.00 -0.63 -16.27
N TRP A 218 -6.70 -0.82 -15.97
CA TRP A 218 -6.06 -0.09 -14.88
C TRP A 218 -5.92 1.41 -15.20
N GLU A 219 -5.52 1.78 -16.40
CA GLU A 219 -5.40 3.19 -16.82
C GLU A 219 -6.76 3.91 -16.77
N ALA A 220 -7.81 3.26 -17.24
CA ALA A 220 -9.17 3.79 -17.14
C ALA A 220 -9.58 4.04 -15.69
N ALA A 221 -9.33 3.06 -14.79
CA ALA A 221 -9.62 3.19 -13.37
C ALA A 221 -8.73 4.25 -12.69
N ALA A 222 -7.44 4.33 -13.03
CA ALA A 222 -6.52 5.33 -12.47
C ALA A 222 -6.93 6.75 -12.86
N ALA A 223 -7.39 6.96 -14.10
CA ALA A 223 -7.91 8.25 -14.55
C ALA A 223 -9.13 8.70 -13.73
N VAL A 224 -10.08 7.81 -13.47
CA VAL A 224 -11.23 8.10 -12.62
C VAL A 224 -10.82 8.28 -11.16
N SER A 225 -9.93 7.42 -10.65
CA SER A 225 -9.38 7.52 -9.29
C SER A 225 -8.67 8.86 -9.07
N SER A 226 -7.91 9.34 -10.05
CA SER A 226 -7.25 10.65 -9.99
C SER A 226 -8.26 11.81 -9.79
N GLN A 227 -9.41 11.71 -10.42
CA GLN A 227 -10.48 12.72 -10.27
C GLN A 227 -11.24 12.61 -8.95
N ARG A 228 -11.36 11.40 -8.40
CA ARG A 228 -12.18 11.11 -7.23
C ARG A 228 -11.41 11.10 -5.91
N HIS A 229 -10.14 10.72 -5.94
CA HIS A 229 -9.34 10.50 -4.74
C HIS A 229 -8.21 11.51 -4.54
N ILE A 230 -8.08 12.53 -5.42
CA ILE A 230 -7.11 13.61 -5.22
C ILE A 230 -7.84 14.89 -4.90
N THR A 231 -7.62 15.39 -3.70
CA THR A 231 -8.05 16.73 -3.26
C THR A 231 -6.93 17.72 -3.55
N TRP A 232 -7.20 18.66 -4.44
CA TRP A 232 -6.26 19.72 -4.78
C TRP A 232 -6.40 20.90 -3.82
N CYS A 233 -5.30 21.27 -3.18
CA CYS A 233 -5.21 22.38 -2.24
C CYS A 233 -4.55 23.58 -2.93
N ASP A 234 -5.01 24.78 -2.62
CA ASP A 234 -4.45 26.01 -3.19
C ASP A 234 -3.14 26.43 -2.49
N LYS A 235 -2.92 25.98 -1.25
CA LYS A 235 -1.73 26.24 -0.46
C LYS A 235 -1.40 25.04 0.43
N PRO A 236 -0.13 24.87 0.84
CA PRO A 236 0.22 23.85 1.82
C PRO A 236 -0.27 24.21 3.22
N TYR A 237 -0.42 23.20 4.07
CA TYR A 237 -0.87 23.33 5.45
C TYR A 237 0.30 23.26 6.43
N GLN A 238 0.32 24.14 7.42
CA GLN A 238 1.33 24.14 8.49
C GLN A 238 1.08 23.06 9.53
N ARG A 239 -0.17 22.70 9.76
CA ARG A 239 -0.56 21.68 10.73
C ARG A 239 -1.64 20.77 10.16
N ILE A 240 -1.43 19.46 10.28
CA ILE A 240 -2.38 18.46 9.81
C ILE A 240 -2.71 17.50 10.95
N LEU A 241 -4.00 17.34 11.26
CA LEU A 241 -4.51 16.23 12.08
C LEU A 241 -5.08 15.15 11.17
N SER A 242 -4.41 14.02 11.13
CA SER A 242 -4.70 12.91 10.22
C SER A 242 -5.23 11.70 11.01
N CYS A 243 -6.55 11.48 10.99
CA CYS A 243 -7.20 10.41 11.74
C CYS A 243 -7.15 9.09 10.98
N ALA A 244 -6.35 8.14 11.45
CA ALA A 244 -6.28 6.80 10.90
C ALA A 244 -7.51 5.99 11.32
N PRO A 245 -8.23 5.34 10.37
CA PRO A 245 -9.41 4.56 10.70
C PRO A 245 -9.04 3.27 11.46
N PRO A 246 -9.97 2.70 12.28
CA PRO A 246 -9.72 1.50 13.08
C PRO A 246 -9.33 0.24 12.29
N MET A 247 -9.58 0.21 10.98
CA MET A 247 -9.12 -0.87 10.10
C MET A 247 -7.60 -0.92 9.91
N TYR A 248 -6.88 0.15 10.30
CA TYR A 248 -5.41 0.17 10.36
C TYR A 248 -5.00 -0.17 11.80
N ASP A 249 -4.69 -1.43 12.03
CA ASP A 249 -4.43 -2.03 13.34
C ASP A 249 -2.97 -1.94 13.78
N GLU A 250 -2.08 -1.54 12.86
CA GLU A 250 -0.66 -1.31 13.12
C GLU A 250 -0.15 -0.03 12.41
N LEU A 251 0.96 0.54 12.89
CA LEU A 251 1.54 1.76 12.30
C LEU A 251 2.01 1.53 10.85
N TRP A 252 2.39 0.30 10.51
CA TRP A 252 2.75 -0.08 9.14
C TRP A 252 1.63 0.27 8.14
N THR A 253 0.40 -0.02 8.46
CA THR A 253 -0.75 0.36 7.62
C THR A 253 -1.22 1.79 7.86
N ALA A 254 -1.15 2.27 9.11
CA ALA A 254 -1.53 3.63 9.49
C ALA A 254 -0.58 4.72 8.94
N GLY A 255 0.61 4.34 8.48
CA GLY A 255 1.51 5.23 7.72
C GLY A 255 0.85 5.92 6.53
N LYS A 256 -0.23 5.35 5.99
CA LYS A 256 -1.08 5.99 4.96
C LYS A 256 -1.61 7.36 5.41
N ALA A 257 -1.81 7.56 6.71
CA ALA A 257 -2.21 8.84 7.28
C ALA A 257 -1.11 9.91 7.17
N MET A 258 0.16 9.53 6.95
CA MET A 258 1.25 10.46 6.65
C MET A 258 1.38 10.70 5.14
N TYR A 259 1.74 9.69 4.37
CA TYR A 259 2.17 9.88 2.99
C TYR A 259 1.06 10.25 2.00
N LYS A 260 -0.20 10.11 2.36
CA LYS A 260 -1.33 10.67 1.61
C LYS A 260 -1.48 12.19 1.77
N LEU A 261 -0.84 12.76 2.77
CA LEU A 261 -0.96 14.18 3.13
C LEU A 261 0.37 14.92 2.98
N GLU A 262 1.48 14.21 2.83
CA GLU A 262 2.80 14.81 2.63
C GLU A 262 2.82 15.83 1.48
N PRO A 263 2.20 15.59 0.30
CA PRO A 263 2.21 16.57 -0.78
C PRO A 263 1.39 17.85 -0.52
N ALA A 264 0.66 17.90 0.59
CA ALA A 264 -0.05 19.10 1.05
C ALA A 264 0.52 19.69 2.34
N LEU A 265 1.60 19.10 2.89
CA LEU A 265 2.24 19.56 4.12
C LEU A 265 3.31 20.63 3.79
N ALA A 266 3.31 21.73 4.51
CA ALA A 266 4.28 22.80 4.34
C ALA A 266 5.67 22.38 4.84
N GLU A 267 6.72 22.94 4.26
CA GLU A 267 8.08 22.83 4.81
C GLU A 267 8.12 23.42 6.23
N GLY A 268 8.71 22.68 7.17
CA GLY A 268 8.69 23.03 8.60
C GLY A 268 7.34 22.79 9.29
N GLY A 269 6.35 22.24 8.58
CA GLY A 269 5.04 21.95 9.15
C GLY A 269 5.01 20.72 10.05
N GLU A 270 3.84 20.46 10.62
CA GLU A 270 3.57 19.36 11.55
C GLU A 270 2.41 18.50 11.07
N LEU A 271 2.59 17.19 11.08
CA LEU A 271 1.51 16.23 10.87
C LEU A 271 1.40 15.30 12.09
N ILE A 272 0.18 15.18 12.63
CA ILE A 272 -0.15 14.28 13.72
C ILE A 272 -0.97 13.11 13.17
N ILE A 273 -0.44 11.88 13.27
CA ILE A 273 -1.21 10.66 13.05
C ILE A 273 -2.03 10.40 14.30
N TYR A 274 -3.33 10.65 14.23
CA TYR A 274 -4.26 10.40 15.32
C TYR A 274 -4.89 9.02 15.19
N ALA A 275 -4.49 8.10 16.04
CA ALA A 275 -4.94 6.71 16.05
C ALA A 275 -4.97 6.16 17.49
N PRO A 276 -5.90 6.63 18.37
CA PRO A 276 -5.94 6.26 19.79
C PRO A 276 -6.21 4.77 20.05
N HIS A 277 -6.58 4.01 19.01
CA HIS A 277 -6.74 2.56 19.06
C HIS A 277 -5.44 1.79 18.85
N LEU A 278 -4.42 2.41 18.24
CA LEU A 278 -3.22 1.76 17.74
C LEU A 278 -2.18 1.57 18.85
N SER A 279 -1.70 0.33 19.02
CA SER A 279 -0.69 -0.06 20.01
C SER A 279 0.46 -0.87 19.42
N GLU A 280 0.44 -1.15 18.10
CA GLU A 280 1.41 -2.01 17.42
C GLU A 280 2.11 -1.24 16.31
N VAL A 281 3.43 -1.43 16.18
CA VAL A 281 4.21 -0.83 15.08
C VAL A 281 4.09 -1.67 13.81
N SER A 282 4.39 -2.96 13.91
CA SER A 282 4.17 -3.94 12.84
C SER A 282 4.37 -5.36 13.38
N LEU A 283 3.41 -6.23 13.10
CA LEU A 283 3.46 -7.64 13.47
C LEU A 283 4.57 -8.39 12.71
N VAL A 284 4.83 -8.01 11.47
CA VAL A 284 5.82 -8.68 10.60
C VAL A 284 7.19 -8.01 10.66
N HIS A 285 7.22 -6.69 10.62
CA HIS A 285 8.45 -5.92 10.43
C HIS A 285 8.89 -5.12 11.67
N GLY A 286 8.14 -5.20 12.77
CA GLY A 286 8.37 -4.40 13.99
C GLY A 286 9.79 -4.48 14.51
N ARG A 287 10.42 -5.68 14.48
CA ARG A 287 11.81 -5.85 14.90
C ARG A 287 12.76 -4.91 14.15
N TYR A 288 12.65 -4.85 12.83
CA TYR A 288 13.50 -3.98 12.02
C TYR A 288 13.16 -2.51 12.22
N ILE A 289 11.87 -2.15 12.30
CA ILE A 289 11.47 -0.75 12.54
C ILE A 289 11.99 -0.24 13.88
N TYR A 290 11.93 -1.06 14.95
CA TYR A 290 12.52 -0.68 16.26
C TYR A 290 14.06 -0.62 16.23
N GLU A 291 14.71 -1.31 15.31
CA GLU A 291 16.16 -1.26 15.11
C GLU A 291 16.59 0.02 14.39
N ILE A 292 15.89 0.39 13.31
CA ILE A 292 16.29 1.49 12.43
C ILE A 292 15.62 2.83 12.73
N GLY A 293 14.40 2.83 13.30
CA GLY A 293 13.54 4.01 13.42
C GLY A 293 12.96 4.49 12.08
N TYR A 294 12.33 5.65 12.09
CA TYR A 294 11.80 6.35 10.91
C TYR A 294 12.73 7.51 10.55
N HIS A 295 13.31 7.45 9.35
CA HIS A 295 14.29 8.42 8.89
C HIS A 295 14.05 8.81 7.42
N VAL A 296 14.56 9.97 7.02
CA VAL A 296 14.54 10.41 5.63
C VAL A 296 15.46 9.53 4.77
N LEU A 297 15.17 9.41 3.48
CA LEU A 297 15.96 8.57 2.56
C LEU A 297 17.48 8.87 2.63
N PRO A 298 17.95 10.14 2.59
CA PRO A 298 19.37 10.44 2.64
C PRO A 298 20.09 9.93 3.90
N TYR A 299 19.41 9.74 5.02
CA TYR A 299 19.98 9.16 6.23
C TYR A 299 20.45 7.71 5.99
N PHE A 300 19.63 6.88 5.36
CA PHE A 300 19.99 5.49 5.04
C PHE A 300 21.08 5.41 3.97
N LEU A 301 21.02 6.28 2.95
CA LEU A 301 22.05 6.31 1.89
C LEU A 301 23.39 6.80 2.40
N HIS A 302 23.43 7.72 3.39
CA HIS A 302 24.64 8.24 3.98
C HIS A 302 25.46 7.17 4.73
N ASP A 303 24.77 6.25 5.41
CA ASP A 303 25.41 5.16 6.18
C ASP A 303 24.92 3.78 5.70
N TRP A 304 24.96 3.59 4.37
CA TRP A 304 24.39 2.40 3.72
C TRP A 304 24.94 1.10 4.27
N ASP A 305 26.23 1.03 4.57
CA ASP A 305 26.87 -0.18 5.11
C ASP A 305 26.25 -0.64 6.44
N ARG A 306 25.76 0.29 7.23
CA ARG A 306 25.04 0.00 8.47
C ARG A 306 23.65 -0.59 8.22
N PHE A 307 22.97 -0.20 7.15
CA PHE A 307 21.56 -0.51 6.92
C PHE A 307 21.28 -1.56 5.84
N LYS A 308 22.28 -1.92 5.02
CA LYS A 308 22.11 -2.85 3.88
C LYS A 308 21.61 -4.27 4.26
N HIS A 309 21.67 -4.64 5.55
CA HIS A 309 21.16 -5.91 6.06
C HIS A 309 19.65 -5.89 6.31
N VAL A 310 19.02 -4.69 6.36
CA VAL A 310 17.59 -4.52 6.57
C VAL A 310 16.86 -4.70 5.23
N PRO A 311 15.71 -5.40 5.19
CA PRO A 311 14.93 -5.52 3.97
C PRO A 311 14.60 -4.15 3.37
N LEU A 312 14.84 -3.99 2.06
CA LEU A 312 14.64 -2.70 1.36
C LEU A 312 13.22 -2.16 1.49
N GLY A 313 12.21 -3.04 1.54
CA GLY A 313 10.82 -2.65 1.78
C GLY A 313 10.60 -1.99 3.14
N VAL A 314 11.37 -2.40 4.17
CA VAL A 314 11.31 -1.80 5.51
C VAL A 314 11.99 -0.43 5.53
N LEU A 315 13.16 -0.30 4.88
CA LEU A 315 13.82 0.99 4.72
C LEU A 315 12.90 1.98 3.95
N ALA A 316 12.27 1.52 2.87
CA ALA A 316 11.31 2.31 2.11
C ALA A 316 10.12 2.78 2.97
N HIS A 317 9.52 1.87 3.75
CA HIS A 317 8.43 2.23 4.65
C HIS A 317 8.85 3.28 5.69
N SER A 318 10.05 3.12 6.26
CA SER A 318 10.62 4.11 7.19
C SER A 318 10.66 5.50 6.55
N THR A 319 11.18 5.61 5.32
CA THR A 319 11.27 6.91 4.63
C THR A 319 9.88 7.48 4.30
N HIS A 320 8.93 6.64 3.92
CA HIS A 320 7.58 7.11 3.58
C HIS A 320 6.83 7.68 4.78
N VAL A 321 7.00 7.11 5.95
CA VAL A 321 6.35 7.62 7.18
C VAL A 321 7.07 8.85 7.72
N ARG A 322 8.42 8.91 7.58
CA ARG A 322 9.18 10.08 8.00
C ARG A 322 8.96 11.28 7.07
N GLY A 323 8.71 11.01 5.78
CA GLY A 323 8.62 12.01 4.73
C GLY A 323 9.97 12.45 4.16
N GLY A 324 9.93 13.42 3.26
CA GLY A 324 11.11 14.00 2.63
C GLY A 324 12.03 14.75 3.60
N GLY A 325 13.28 14.89 3.20
CA GLY A 325 14.28 15.62 3.98
C GLY A 325 15.67 15.54 3.36
N ARG A 326 16.66 16.06 4.07
CA ARG A 326 18.07 16.12 3.63
C ARG A 326 19.02 15.81 4.78
N MET A 327 20.28 15.56 4.45
CA MET A 327 21.38 15.55 5.42
C MET A 327 22.12 16.89 5.34
N VAL A 328 22.37 17.54 6.49
CA VAL A 328 23.15 18.76 6.62
C VAL A 328 24.12 18.59 7.77
N ASP A 329 25.40 18.74 7.49
CA ASP A 329 26.49 18.58 8.46
C ASP A 329 26.43 17.24 9.24
N GLY A 330 26.05 16.16 8.54
CA GLY A 330 25.92 14.80 9.10
C GLY A 330 24.66 14.62 9.98
N GLN A 331 23.75 15.59 10.02
CA GLN A 331 22.49 15.51 10.74
C GLN A 331 21.29 15.45 9.78
N GLU A 332 20.29 14.64 10.16
CA GLU A 332 19.03 14.55 9.46
C GLU A 332 18.19 15.80 9.67
N GLN A 333 17.73 16.39 8.56
CA GLN A 333 16.77 17.50 8.57
C GLN A 333 15.53 17.10 7.74
N PRO A 334 14.47 16.60 8.39
CA PRO A 334 13.19 16.33 7.73
C PRO A 334 12.52 17.63 7.27
N ASN A 335 11.75 17.54 6.19
CA ASN A 335 10.96 18.67 5.69
C ASN A 335 9.80 19.03 6.64
N ALA A 336 9.35 18.08 7.47
CA ALA A 336 8.27 18.29 8.41
C ALA A 336 8.43 17.44 9.68
N THR A 337 7.68 17.79 10.72
CA THR A 337 7.61 17.00 11.96
C THR A 337 6.42 16.04 11.91
N VAL A 338 6.69 14.76 12.10
CA VAL A 338 5.65 13.72 12.22
C VAL A 338 5.53 13.29 13.67
N LYS A 339 4.31 13.32 14.20
CA LYS A 339 3.98 12.94 15.57
C LYS A 339 2.93 11.84 15.59
N LEU A 340 2.99 10.99 16.61
CA LEU A 340 1.99 9.95 16.87
C LEU A 340 1.12 10.35 18.07
N ALA A 341 -0.19 10.30 17.89
CA ALA A 341 -1.19 10.36 18.95
C ALA A 341 -1.89 8.99 19.03
N THR A 342 -1.22 8.04 19.66
CA THR A 342 -1.55 6.61 19.71
C THR A 342 -1.38 6.06 21.12
N ARG A 343 -1.53 4.74 21.30
CA ARG A 343 -1.17 4.05 22.56
C ARG A 343 0.32 3.76 22.68
N LEU A 344 1.11 3.96 21.64
CA LEU A 344 2.57 3.93 21.75
C LEU A 344 3.00 5.11 22.61
N GLY A 345 3.75 4.82 23.66
CA GLY A 345 4.16 5.83 24.64
C GLY A 345 5.28 6.75 24.13
N PRO A 346 5.58 7.84 24.87
CA PRO A 346 6.60 8.81 24.45
C PRO A 346 7.99 8.18 24.29
N ALA A 347 8.35 7.18 25.11
CA ALA A 347 9.63 6.47 24.98
C ALA A 347 9.70 5.63 23.70
N GLU A 348 8.60 4.99 23.29
CA GLU A 348 8.53 4.25 22.04
C GLU A 348 8.57 5.18 20.83
N CYS A 349 7.83 6.28 20.84
CA CYS A 349 7.87 7.29 19.79
C CYS A 349 9.29 7.86 19.63
N ALA A 350 9.98 8.16 20.72
CA ALA A 350 11.37 8.62 20.68
C ALA A 350 12.32 7.57 20.08
N ARG A 351 12.15 6.28 20.44
CA ARG A 351 12.91 5.18 19.83
C ARG A 351 12.65 5.05 18.33
N LEU A 352 11.43 5.34 17.92
CA LEU A 352 11.02 5.32 16.51
C LEU A 352 11.46 6.59 15.73
N ASN A 353 12.13 7.54 16.38
CA ASN A 353 12.46 8.86 15.80
C ASN A 353 11.23 9.64 15.31
N LEU A 354 10.10 9.51 16.02
CA LEU A 354 8.86 10.26 15.79
C LEU A 354 8.47 11.03 17.05
N GLY A 355 7.74 12.13 16.86
CA GLY A 355 7.20 12.89 17.98
C GLY A 355 6.03 12.17 18.67
N TYR A 356 5.74 12.57 19.89
CA TYR A 356 4.60 12.08 20.67
C TYR A 356 3.62 13.22 20.98
N VAL A 357 2.34 12.92 20.92
CA VAL A 357 1.25 13.73 21.50
C VAL A 357 0.33 12.80 22.27
N ASP A 358 -0.09 13.19 23.46
CA ASP A 358 -1.08 12.43 24.21
C ASP A 358 -2.41 12.45 23.43
N PRO A 359 -2.92 11.30 22.99
CA PRO A 359 -4.18 11.26 22.23
C PRO A 359 -5.37 11.82 23.03
N ALA A 360 -5.33 11.75 24.36
CA ALA A 360 -6.38 12.31 25.24
C ALA A 360 -6.37 13.85 25.29
N SER A 361 -5.26 14.48 24.86
CA SER A 361 -5.15 15.95 24.80
C SER A 361 -5.69 16.54 23.49
N ILE A 362 -6.10 15.70 22.52
CA ILE A 362 -6.61 16.14 21.23
C ILE A 362 -8.12 16.04 21.21
N ASP A 363 -8.80 17.19 21.03
CA ASP A 363 -10.18 17.23 20.57
C ASP A 363 -10.20 17.44 19.05
N PRO A 364 -10.59 16.43 18.24
CA PRO A 364 -10.64 16.58 16.79
C PRO A 364 -11.57 17.71 16.31
N ALA A 365 -12.60 18.08 17.09
CA ALA A 365 -13.53 19.14 16.71
C ALA A 365 -12.84 20.52 16.67
N GLU A 366 -11.80 20.74 17.48
CA GLU A 366 -11.03 21.98 17.47
C GLU A 366 -10.13 22.15 16.23
N TRP A 367 -9.99 21.10 15.39
CA TRP A 367 -9.19 21.12 14.17
C TRP A 367 -10.05 21.37 12.91
N ALA A 368 -11.38 21.23 13.03
CA ALA A 368 -12.29 21.40 11.91
C ALA A 368 -12.37 22.87 11.45
N ASP A 369 -12.64 23.08 10.15
CA ASP A 369 -12.95 24.36 9.52
C ASP A 369 -11.89 25.46 9.71
N ARG A 370 -10.60 25.06 9.86
CA ARG A 370 -9.48 25.98 10.09
C ARG A 370 -8.49 26.06 8.92
N ALA A 371 -8.94 25.73 7.70
CA ALA A 371 -8.09 25.72 6.51
C ALA A 371 -7.42 27.07 6.23
N ASP A 372 -8.13 28.19 6.51
CA ASP A 372 -7.61 29.54 6.34
C ASP A 372 -6.43 29.86 7.29
N GLU A 373 -6.41 29.21 8.46
CA GLU A 373 -5.31 29.31 9.43
C GLU A 373 -4.13 28.39 9.10
N GLY A 374 -4.17 27.65 7.97
CA GLY A 374 -3.16 26.68 7.59
C GLY A 374 -3.24 25.36 8.37
N VAL A 375 -4.43 25.03 8.89
CA VAL A 375 -4.72 23.78 9.61
C VAL A 375 -5.64 22.91 8.76
N LEU A 376 -5.26 21.62 8.58
CA LEU A 376 -6.08 20.63 7.88
C LEU A 376 -6.51 19.54 8.86
N TYR A 377 -7.81 19.28 8.90
CA TYR A 377 -8.37 18.13 9.60
C TYR A 377 -8.86 17.06 8.61
N VAL A 378 -8.36 15.85 8.75
CA VAL A 378 -8.76 14.70 7.92
C VAL A 378 -9.34 13.61 8.82
N PRO A 379 -10.68 13.51 8.94
CA PRO A 379 -11.35 12.61 9.86
C PRO A 379 -11.23 11.13 9.51
N LYS A 380 -10.97 10.80 8.23
CA LYS A 380 -10.73 9.45 7.72
C LYS A 380 -9.58 9.49 6.71
N ALA A 381 -8.37 9.32 7.20
CA ALA A 381 -7.17 9.34 6.39
C ALA A 381 -6.90 7.97 5.71
N GLY A 382 -6.06 7.99 4.67
CA GLY A 382 -5.47 6.81 4.04
C GLY A 382 -6.04 6.41 2.67
N GLU A 383 -7.19 6.93 2.27
CA GLU A 383 -7.76 6.72 0.92
C GLU A 383 -7.57 7.96 0.04
N MET A 384 -7.98 9.12 0.55
CA MET A 384 -7.84 10.40 -0.15
C MET A 384 -6.40 10.91 -0.12
N LEU A 385 -5.92 11.36 -1.26
CA LEU A 385 -4.65 12.07 -1.42
C LEU A 385 -4.92 13.57 -1.43
N TYR A 386 -4.12 14.33 -0.70
CA TYR A 386 -4.15 15.79 -0.73
C TYR A 386 -2.86 16.30 -1.38
N ARG A 387 -2.97 17.18 -2.37
CA ARG A 387 -1.84 17.79 -3.09
C ARG A 387 -2.03 19.27 -3.28
N VAL A 388 -0.94 20.02 -3.22
CA VAL A 388 -0.93 21.42 -3.67
C VAL A 388 -0.88 21.43 -5.21
N ARG A 389 -1.60 22.37 -5.83
CA ARG A 389 -1.62 22.60 -7.28
C ARG A 389 -0.29 23.06 -7.84
#